data_287fcfd807e684fb54bb84e9758df2f2
#
_entry.id   287fcfd807e684fb54bb84e9758df2f2
#
_cell.length_a   1.000
_cell.length_b   1.000
_cell.length_c   1.000
_cell.angle_alpha   90.00
_cell.angle_beta   90.00
_cell.angle_gamma   90.00
#
_symmetry.space_group_name_H-M   'P 1'
#
loop_
_entity.id
_entity.type
_entity.pdbx_description
1 polymer ?
#
loop_
_entity_poly.entity_id
_entity_poly.type
_entity_poly.pdbx_seq_one_letter_code
_entity_poly.pdbx_strand_id
1 'polypeptide(L)'
;MYKLNVNGKVQTVDAESDMPLLWVLREILGMTGTKYGCGVAQCGACTVHIEGQPARSCSIPGSAVAGKRITTIEGLSAKVTHPIQKAWAALDVPQCGYCQSGQIMAAAALLKRKPKPTDKDIDEAMSNICRCGTYQRIRSAIHLAAGVKTADAALPATGTGCSQPACNAQA
;
A
#
# COMPACT_ATOMS: atom_id res chain seq x y z
N MET A 1 26.01 -1.68 11.50
CA MET A 1 24.91 -1.00 12.27
C MET A 1 24.67 0.41 11.73
N TYR A 2 23.40 0.82 11.54
CA TYR A 2 22.99 2.16 11.14
C TYR A 2 21.63 2.51 11.76
N LYS A 3 21.25 3.79 11.74
CA LYS A 3 19.97 4.25 12.34
C LYS A 3 18.96 4.57 11.26
N LEU A 4 17.74 4.05 11.40
CA LEU A 4 16.59 4.35 10.56
C LEU A 4 15.49 5.06 11.37
N ASN A 5 14.87 6.06 10.77
CA ASN A 5 13.67 6.69 11.31
C ASN A 5 12.44 6.11 10.59
N VAL A 6 11.84 5.11 11.21
CA VAL A 6 10.68 4.40 10.64
C VAL A 6 9.43 4.73 11.45
N ASN A 7 8.42 5.27 10.78
CA ASN A 7 7.13 5.67 11.36
C ASN A 7 7.30 6.60 12.60
N GLY A 8 8.27 7.52 12.50
CA GLY A 8 8.57 8.49 13.56
C GLY A 8 9.41 7.94 14.73
N LYS A 9 9.84 6.68 14.66
CA LYS A 9 10.71 6.06 15.68
C LYS A 9 12.10 5.83 15.10
N VAL A 10 13.13 6.35 15.79
CA VAL A 10 14.51 6.07 15.43
C VAL A 10 14.93 4.74 16.05
N GLN A 11 15.39 3.82 15.20
CA GLN A 11 15.80 2.48 15.58
C GLN A 11 17.21 2.20 15.07
N THR A 12 18.05 1.59 15.89
CA THR A 12 19.36 1.08 15.46
C THR A 12 19.16 -0.28 14.85
N VAL A 13 19.66 -0.47 13.64
CA VAL A 13 19.52 -1.69 12.87
C VAL A 13 20.89 -2.34 12.74
N ASP A 14 20.97 -3.61 13.10
CA ASP A 14 22.13 -4.44 12.85
C ASP A 14 21.89 -5.27 11.59
N ALA A 15 22.29 -4.72 10.48
CA ALA A 15 22.17 -5.34 9.16
C ALA A 15 23.34 -4.93 8.28
N GLU A 16 23.61 -5.72 7.26
CA GLU A 16 24.59 -5.39 6.21
C GLU A 16 24.18 -4.10 5.48
N SER A 17 25.17 -3.32 5.05
CA SER A 17 24.91 -2.01 4.47
C SER A 17 24.14 -2.04 3.15
N ASP A 18 24.28 -3.11 2.38
CA ASP A 18 23.64 -3.36 1.09
C ASP A 18 22.32 -4.14 1.20
N MET A 19 21.96 -4.62 2.41
CA MET A 19 20.67 -5.29 2.64
C MET A 19 19.52 -4.37 2.17
N PRO A 20 18.64 -4.84 1.26
CA PRO A 20 17.49 -4.04 0.83
C PRO A 20 16.61 -3.60 1.99
N LEU A 21 16.15 -2.35 1.96
CA LEU A 21 15.27 -1.79 2.99
C LEU A 21 14.05 -2.67 3.28
N LEU A 22 13.52 -3.34 2.26
CA LEU A 22 12.40 -4.27 2.41
C LEU A 22 12.69 -5.35 3.46
N TRP A 23 13.85 -5.97 3.40
CA TRP A 23 14.22 -7.04 4.33
C TRP A 23 14.55 -6.50 5.71
N VAL A 24 15.16 -5.32 5.78
CA VAL A 24 15.35 -4.63 7.06
C VAL A 24 14.00 -4.38 7.76
N LEU A 25 13.00 -3.89 7.03
CA LEU A 25 11.67 -3.67 7.59
C LEU A 25 11.00 -4.96 8.03
N ARG A 26 11.08 -6.01 7.22
CA ARG A 26 10.35 -7.25 7.46
C ARG A 26 11.03 -8.17 8.48
N GLU A 27 12.33 -8.42 8.30
CA GLU A 27 13.06 -9.44 9.07
C GLU A 27 13.69 -8.87 10.34
N ILE A 28 14.21 -7.63 10.28
CA ILE A 28 14.86 -7.03 11.44
C ILE A 28 13.86 -6.27 12.31
N LEU A 29 12.97 -5.48 11.69
CA LEU A 29 12.01 -4.65 12.44
C LEU A 29 10.63 -5.30 12.59
N GLY A 30 10.39 -6.48 12.01
CA GLY A 30 9.14 -7.22 12.13
C GLY A 30 7.93 -6.55 11.46
N MET A 31 8.15 -5.57 10.57
CA MET A 31 7.08 -4.84 9.88
C MET A 31 6.67 -5.56 8.59
N THR A 32 5.75 -6.50 8.70
CA THR A 32 5.37 -7.41 7.60
C THR A 32 4.31 -6.85 6.65
N GLY A 33 3.77 -5.68 6.90
CA GLY A 33 2.78 -5.02 6.03
C GLY A 33 3.34 -4.65 4.65
N THR A 34 4.61 -4.24 4.56
CA THR A 34 5.33 -4.06 3.30
C THR A 34 5.65 -5.43 2.69
N LYS A 35 5.27 -5.67 1.42
CA LYS A 35 5.31 -7.01 0.81
C LYS A 35 6.43 -7.15 -0.22
N TYR A 36 7.03 -8.34 -0.27
CA TYR A 36 7.94 -8.74 -1.37
C TYR A 36 7.12 -9.19 -2.58
N GLY A 37 7.59 -8.88 -3.78
CA GLY A 37 7.00 -9.39 -5.03
C GLY A 37 8.10 -9.69 -6.05
N CYS A 38 8.48 -8.71 -6.88
CA CYS A 38 9.45 -8.93 -7.96
C CYS A 38 10.92 -8.84 -7.53
N GLY A 39 11.26 -8.10 -6.47
CA GLY A 39 12.64 -7.84 -6.05
C GLY A 39 13.41 -6.83 -6.92
N VAL A 40 12.81 -6.32 -8.00
CA VAL A 40 13.45 -5.49 -9.04
C VAL A 40 12.69 -4.16 -9.28
N ALA A 41 12.06 -3.62 -8.25
CA ALA A 41 11.36 -2.34 -8.22
C ALA A 41 10.17 -2.17 -9.18
N GLN A 42 9.68 -3.23 -9.84
CA GLN A 42 8.62 -3.13 -10.85
C GLN A 42 7.22 -3.27 -10.27
N CYS A 43 6.94 -4.34 -9.50
CA CYS A 43 5.56 -4.69 -9.12
C CYS A 43 4.92 -3.74 -8.10
N GLY A 44 5.69 -3.02 -7.32
CA GLY A 44 5.21 -2.05 -6.34
C GLY A 44 4.64 -2.59 -5.05
N ALA A 45 4.62 -3.90 -4.80
CA ALA A 45 4.15 -4.47 -3.54
C ALA A 45 4.95 -3.96 -2.33
N CYS A 46 6.21 -3.58 -2.54
CA CYS A 46 7.15 -3.08 -1.54
C CYS A 46 7.16 -1.55 -1.38
N THR A 47 6.16 -0.84 -1.88
CA THR A 47 6.13 0.63 -1.81
C THR A 47 6.06 1.11 -0.37
N VAL A 48 6.99 2.00 -0.03
CA VAL A 48 7.03 2.80 1.21
C VAL A 48 7.19 4.28 0.85
N HIS A 49 7.06 5.19 1.80
CA HIS A 49 7.46 6.57 1.58
C HIS A 49 8.82 6.84 2.21
N ILE A 50 9.71 7.48 1.47
CA ILE A 50 10.98 8.04 1.95
C ILE A 50 10.87 9.55 1.76
N GLU A 51 10.99 10.30 2.84
CA GLU A 51 10.74 11.76 2.86
C GLU A 51 9.39 12.15 2.23
N GLY A 52 8.38 11.27 2.37
CA GLY A 52 7.04 11.48 1.83
C GLY A 52 6.88 11.17 0.33
N GLN A 53 7.92 10.69 -0.34
CA GLN A 53 7.88 10.27 -1.74
C GLN A 53 7.79 8.74 -1.82
N PRO A 54 7.00 8.18 -2.77
CA PRO A 54 6.87 6.75 -2.93
C PRO A 54 8.17 6.15 -3.46
N ALA A 55 8.62 5.07 -2.84
CA ALA A 55 9.85 4.37 -3.20
C ALA A 55 9.68 2.86 -3.13
N ARG A 56 10.44 2.13 -3.94
CA ARG A 56 10.43 0.66 -4.00
C ARG A 56 11.51 0.10 -3.06
N SER A 57 11.13 -0.31 -1.87
CA SER A 57 12.07 -0.71 -0.82
C SER A 57 12.89 -1.97 -1.14
N CYS A 58 12.49 -2.78 -2.12
CA CYS A 58 13.22 -4.00 -2.50
C CYS A 58 14.52 -3.74 -3.26
N SER A 59 14.72 -2.54 -3.80
CA SER A 59 15.91 -2.18 -4.60
C SER A 59 16.76 -1.07 -3.97
N ILE A 60 16.41 -0.62 -2.78
CA ILE A 60 17.13 0.46 -2.07
C ILE A 60 17.83 -0.15 -0.87
N PRO A 61 19.17 -0.03 -0.76
CA PRO A 61 19.89 -0.44 0.44
C PRO A 61 19.39 0.29 1.69
N GLY A 62 19.23 -0.42 2.81
CA GLY A 62 18.77 0.18 4.06
C GLY A 62 19.68 1.31 4.54
N SER A 63 20.99 1.16 4.38
CA SER A 63 21.97 2.18 4.73
C SER A 63 21.83 3.48 3.92
N ALA A 64 21.41 3.40 2.66
CA ALA A 64 21.25 4.56 1.77
C ALA A 64 20.13 5.51 2.22
N VAL A 65 19.27 5.05 3.11
CA VAL A 65 18.16 5.84 3.67
C VAL A 65 18.34 6.12 5.16
N ALA A 66 19.54 5.90 5.69
CA ALA A 66 19.89 6.27 7.06
C ALA A 66 19.63 7.77 7.30
N GLY A 67 19.00 8.09 8.43
CA GLY A 67 18.61 9.46 8.78
C GLY A 67 17.40 10.04 8.05
N LYS A 68 16.90 9.38 6.99
CA LYS A 68 15.67 9.81 6.29
C LYS A 68 14.42 9.30 6.99
N ARG A 69 13.32 10.02 6.85
CA ARG A 69 12.02 9.59 7.36
C ARG A 69 11.41 8.54 6.45
N ILE A 70 11.19 7.36 7.00
CA ILE A 70 10.54 6.25 6.29
C ILE A 70 9.14 6.07 6.87
N THR A 71 8.13 6.02 6.01
CA THR A 71 6.76 5.68 6.41
C THR A 71 6.34 4.42 5.69
N THR A 72 5.94 3.41 6.45
CA THR A 72 5.38 2.15 5.94
C THR A 72 3.86 2.18 6.04
N ILE A 73 3.19 1.12 5.57
CA ILE A 73 1.72 1.03 5.65
C ILE A 73 1.23 1.07 7.11
N GLU A 74 1.99 0.52 8.04
CA GLU A 74 1.69 0.55 9.48
C GLU A 74 1.72 1.97 10.06
N GLY A 75 2.57 2.84 9.48
CA GLY A 75 2.73 4.23 9.92
C GLY A 75 1.88 5.23 9.14
N LEU A 76 1.17 4.82 8.09
CA LEU A 76 0.34 5.73 7.30
C LEU A 76 -0.81 6.32 8.15
N SER A 77 -1.44 5.48 8.97
CA SER A 77 -2.42 5.89 9.97
C SER A 77 -2.59 4.79 11.01
N ALA A 78 -2.18 5.04 12.25
CA ALA A 78 -2.22 4.07 13.34
C ALA A 78 -3.64 3.54 13.66
N LYS A 79 -4.67 4.33 13.35
CA LYS A 79 -6.09 3.99 13.56
C LYS A 79 -6.84 3.67 12.27
N VAL A 80 -6.13 3.46 11.16
CA VAL A 80 -6.73 3.21 9.82
C VAL A 80 -7.72 4.32 9.42
N THR A 81 -7.45 5.56 9.81
CA THR A 81 -8.34 6.71 9.57
C THR A 81 -7.97 7.51 8.32
N HIS A 82 -6.88 7.16 7.63
CA HIS A 82 -6.48 7.85 6.40
C HIS A 82 -7.57 7.73 5.33
N PRO A 83 -7.93 8.82 4.62
CA PRO A 83 -9.02 8.81 3.63
C PRO A 83 -8.92 7.66 2.61
N ILE A 84 -7.72 7.38 2.12
CA ILE A 84 -7.50 6.29 1.16
C ILE A 84 -7.80 4.91 1.77
N GLN A 85 -7.44 4.66 3.03
CA GLN A 85 -7.74 3.39 3.70
C GLN A 85 -9.23 3.21 3.93
N LYS A 86 -9.94 4.29 4.29
CA LYS A 86 -11.40 4.28 4.41
C LYS A 86 -12.08 3.99 3.07
N ALA A 87 -11.61 4.62 1.98
CA ALA A 87 -12.15 4.38 0.64
C ALA A 87 -11.91 2.94 0.18
N TRP A 88 -10.72 2.36 0.49
CA TRP A 88 -10.40 0.97 0.22
C TRP A 88 -11.35 0.00 0.90
N ALA A 89 -11.66 0.25 2.17
CA ALA A 89 -12.61 -0.56 2.94
C ALA A 89 -14.05 -0.38 2.44
N ALA A 90 -14.46 0.86 2.15
CA ALA A 90 -15.82 1.17 1.70
C ALA A 90 -16.18 0.54 0.36
N LEU A 91 -15.20 0.39 -0.56
CA LEU A 91 -15.40 -0.20 -1.89
C LEU A 91 -14.96 -1.67 -1.98
N ASP A 92 -14.59 -2.28 -0.87
CA ASP A 92 -14.10 -3.67 -0.81
C ASP A 92 -13.08 -3.97 -1.92
N VAL A 93 -12.05 -3.11 -2.01
CA VAL A 93 -11.07 -3.15 -3.10
C VAL A 93 -10.28 -4.45 -3.17
N PRO A 94 -9.82 -5.05 -2.05
CA PRO A 94 -8.98 -6.24 -2.08
C PRO A 94 -9.72 -7.49 -2.58
N GLN A 95 -8.95 -8.38 -3.23
CA GLN A 95 -9.28 -9.80 -3.33
C GLN A 95 -8.29 -10.58 -2.43
N CYS A 96 -7.12 -11.00 -2.94
CA CYS A 96 -6.14 -11.70 -2.09
C CYS A 96 -5.47 -10.77 -1.05
N GLY A 97 -5.51 -9.46 -1.23
CA GLY A 97 -4.94 -8.46 -0.31
C GLY A 97 -3.43 -8.24 -0.42
N TYR A 98 -2.69 -9.09 -1.13
CA TYR A 98 -1.22 -9.09 -1.09
C TYR A 98 -0.58 -7.77 -1.56
N CYS A 99 -1.03 -7.19 -2.67
CA CYS A 99 -0.47 -5.95 -3.22
C CYS A 99 -1.03 -4.67 -2.56
N GLN A 100 -2.03 -4.78 -1.69
CA GLN A 100 -2.83 -3.63 -1.30
C GLN A 100 -2.08 -2.62 -0.43
N SER A 101 -1.15 -3.07 0.42
CA SER A 101 -0.29 -2.14 1.16
C SER A 101 0.50 -1.23 0.23
N GLY A 102 1.12 -1.81 -0.82
CA GLY A 102 1.84 -1.04 -1.83
C GLY A 102 0.93 -0.12 -2.65
N GLN A 103 -0.27 -0.58 -3.02
CA GLN A 103 -1.27 0.22 -3.74
C GLN A 103 -1.71 1.43 -2.90
N ILE A 104 -2.05 1.22 -1.62
CA ILE A 104 -2.46 2.27 -0.70
C ILE A 104 -1.34 3.31 -0.52
N MET A 105 -0.10 2.87 -0.34
CA MET A 105 1.04 3.77 -0.20
C MET A 105 1.26 4.61 -1.47
N ALA A 106 1.18 4.01 -2.65
CA ALA A 106 1.29 4.73 -3.93
C ALA A 106 0.14 5.75 -4.09
N ALA A 107 -1.10 5.35 -3.82
CA ALA A 107 -2.27 6.21 -3.90
C ALA A 107 -2.22 7.38 -2.90
N ALA A 108 -1.76 7.13 -1.66
CA ALA A 108 -1.59 8.18 -0.65
C ALA A 108 -0.58 9.25 -1.10
N ALA A 109 0.53 8.83 -1.73
CA ALA A 109 1.52 9.76 -2.28
C ALA A 109 0.96 10.56 -3.47
N LEU A 110 0.16 9.92 -4.33
CA LEU A 110 -0.52 10.61 -5.43
C LEU A 110 -1.46 11.69 -4.89
N LEU A 111 -2.36 11.34 -3.97
CA LEU A 111 -3.33 12.27 -3.40
C LEU A 111 -2.68 13.44 -2.64
N LYS A 112 -1.53 13.21 -2.00
CA LYS A 112 -0.75 14.27 -1.37
C LYS A 112 -0.21 15.28 -2.39
N ARG A 113 0.26 14.80 -3.55
CA ARG A 113 0.80 15.63 -4.64
C ARG A 113 -0.30 16.26 -5.47
N LYS A 114 -1.37 15.50 -5.74
CA LYS A 114 -2.51 15.91 -6.55
C LYS A 114 -3.82 15.51 -5.85
N PRO A 115 -4.42 16.43 -5.07
CA PRO A 115 -5.61 16.12 -4.26
C PRO A 115 -6.85 15.71 -5.05
N LYS A 116 -6.96 16.10 -6.31
CA LYS A 116 -8.05 15.73 -7.24
C LYS A 116 -7.45 15.19 -8.54
N PRO A 117 -6.96 13.95 -8.53
CA PRO A 117 -6.34 13.36 -9.72
C PRO A 117 -7.40 13.04 -10.78
N THR A 118 -7.04 13.19 -12.06
CA THR A 118 -7.78 12.65 -13.19
C THR A 118 -7.43 11.17 -13.39
N ASP A 119 -8.19 10.45 -14.23
CA ASP A 119 -7.86 9.06 -14.58
C ASP A 119 -6.46 8.95 -15.18
N LYS A 120 -6.08 9.89 -16.03
CA LYS A 120 -4.73 9.95 -16.59
C LYS A 120 -3.65 10.07 -15.50
N ASP A 121 -3.87 10.92 -14.48
CA ASP A 121 -2.93 11.06 -13.37
C ASP A 121 -2.81 9.77 -12.56
N ILE A 122 -3.92 9.05 -12.40
CA ILE A 122 -3.94 7.76 -11.72
C ILE A 122 -3.17 6.73 -12.54
N ASP A 123 -3.41 6.63 -13.84
CA ASP A 123 -2.74 5.68 -14.73
C ASP A 123 -1.22 5.92 -14.77
N GLU A 124 -0.78 7.17 -14.79
CA GLU A 124 0.64 7.53 -14.76
C GLU A 124 1.31 7.23 -13.40
N ALA A 125 0.59 7.41 -12.29
CA ALA A 125 1.15 7.28 -10.95
C ALA A 125 1.07 5.84 -10.39
N MET A 126 0.02 5.08 -10.76
CA MET A 126 -0.30 3.77 -10.19
C MET A 126 0.29 2.63 -11.01
N SER A 127 1.63 2.54 -11.05
CA SER A 127 2.33 1.45 -11.74
C SER A 127 2.36 0.12 -10.94
N ASN A 128 1.66 0.03 -9.82
CA ASN A 128 1.61 -1.16 -8.98
C ASN A 128 0.81 -2.29 -9.65
N ILE A 129 1.33 -3.51 -9.60
CA ILE A 129 0.69 -4.68 -10.19
C ILE A 129 -0.29 -5.33 -9.21
N CYS A 130 -1.51 -5.61 -9.68
CA CYS A 130 -2.49 -6.42 -8.97
C CYS A 130 -2.81 -7.68 -9.78
N ARG A 131 -2.40 -8.85 -9.31
CA ARG A 131 -2.65 -10.12 -10.03
C ARG A 131 -4.13 -10.50 -10.06
N CYS A 132 -4.92 -10.03 -9.09
CA CYS A 132 -6.37 -10.24 -9.05
C CYS A 132 -7.14 -9.28 -9.97
N GLY A 133 -6.48 -8.28 -10.57
CA GLY A 133 -7.09 -7.37 -11.53
C GLY A 133 -8.08 -6.36 -10.93
N THR A 134 -7.96 -6.00 -9.65
CA THR A 134 -8.90 -5.08 -8.98
C THR A 134 -8.68 -3.60 -9.35
N TYR A 135 -8.11 -3.30 -10.51
CA TYR A 135 -7.72 -1.94 -10.93
C TYR A 135 -8.91 -0.96 -10.98
N GLN A 136 -10.08 -1.42 -11.41
CA GLN A 136 -11.30 -0.60 -11.44
C GLN A 136 -11.67 -0.11 -10.03
N ARG A 137 -11.69 -1.02 -9.05
CA ARG A 137 -11.97 -0.68 -7.65
C ARG A 137 -10.90 0.23 -7.06
N ILE A 138 -9.61 -0.01 -7.39
CA ILE A 138 -8.49 0.84 -6.97
C ILE A 138 -8.71 2.28 -7.46
N ARG A 139 -9.05 2.47 -8.75
CA ARG A 139 -9.33 3.78 -9.34
C ARG A 139 -10.51 4.46 -8.66
N SER A 140 -11.62 3.76 -8.51
CA SER A 140 -12.81 4.27 -7.83
C SER A 140 -12.52 4.69 -6.39
N ALA A 141 -11.68 3.91 -5.67
CA ALA A 141 -11.30 4.23 -4.30
C ALA A 141 -10.38 5.46 -4.21
N ILE A 142 -9.51 5.68 -5.19
CA ILE A 142 -8.69 6.91 -5.25
C ILE A 142 -9.60 8.13 -5.46
N HIS A 143 -10.55 8.07 -6.38
CA HIS A 143 -11.52 9.14 -6.59
C HIS A 143 -12.40 9.39 -5.36
N LEU A 144 -12.90 8.34 -4.72
CA LEU A 144 -13.67 8.45 -3.49
C LEU A 144 -12.87 9.15 -2.39
N ALA A 145 -11.62 8.77 -2.20
CA ALA A 145 -10.72 9.39 -1.22
C ALA A 145 -10.40 10.86 -1.55
N ALA A 146 -10.42 11.21 -2.84
CA ALA A 146 -10.25 12.59 -3.34
C ALA A 146 -11.53 13.43 -3.22
N GLY A 147 -12.67 12.85 -2.79
CA GLY A 147 -13.96 13.52 -2.76
C GLY A 147 -14.57 13.80 -4.16
N VAL A 148 -14.07 13.09 -5.18
CA VAL A 148 -14.60 13.19 -6.57
C VAL A 148 -15.75 12.21 -6.71
N LYS A 149 -16.93 12.71 -7.10
CA LYS A 149 -18.07 11.85 -7.46
C LYS A 149 -17.79 11.29 -8.87
N THR A 150 -17.54 9.99 -8.98
CA THR A 150 -17.46 9.30 -10.26
C THR A 150 -18.80 8.62 -10.53
N ALA A 151 -19.22 8.59 -11.80
CA ALA A 151 -20.44 7.88 -12.21
C ALA A 151 -20.39 6.38 -11.88
N ASP A 152 -19.20 5.80 -11.84
CA ASP A 152 -18.95 4.39 -11.49
C ASP A 152 -18.80 4.13 -9.98
N ALA A 153 -18.90 5.15 -9.13
CA ALA A 153 -18.92 5.01 -7.68
C ALA A 153 -20.31 4.59 -7.15
N ALA A 154 -21.17 4.03 -8.00
CA ALA A 154 -22.28 3.24 -7.51
C ALA A 154 -21.68 2.07 -6.71
N LEU A 155 -21.74 2.17 -5.38
CA LEU A 155 -21.45 1.06 -4.48
C LEU A 155 -22.16 -0.17 -5.05
N PRO A 156 -21.48 -1.33 -5.23
CA PRO A 156 -22.21 -2.55 -5.43
C PRO A 156 -23.16 -2.63 -4.22
N ALA A 157 -24.46 -2.69 -4.50
CA ALA A 157 -25.46 -2.90 -3.47
C ALA A 157 -24.91 -4.01 -2.58
N THR A 158 -24.82 -3.73 -1.28
CA THR A 158 -24.41 -4.70 -0.26
C THR A 158 -25.04 -6.03 -0.60
N GLY A 159 -24.21 -6.96 -1.09
CA GLY A 159 -24.68 -8.29 -1.45
C GLY A 159 -25.38 -8.85 -0.25
N THR A 160 -26.70 -8.97 -0.35
CA THR A 160 -27.52 -9.77 0.52
C THR A 160 -26.80 -11.10 0.70
N GLY A 161 -26.52 -11.43 1.96
CA GLY A 161 -25.74 -12.57 2.35
C GLY A 161 -26.04 -13.80 1.52
N CYS A 162 -24.98 -14.55 1.23
CA CYS A 162 -25.06 -15.87 0.65
C CYS A 162 -25.89 -16.77 1.60
N SER A 163 -27.20 -16.78 1.39
CA SER A 163 -28.11 -17.77 1.96
C SER A 163 -28.06 -19.01 1.08
N GLN A 164 -26.98 -19.77 1.16
CA GLN A 164 -26.94 -21.13 0.64
C GLN A 164 -26.66 -22.10 1.79
N PRO A 165 -27.59 -22.98 2.12
CA PRO A 165 -27.35 -24.09 3.02
C PRO A 165 -26.74 -25.26 2.25
N ALA A 166 -25.42 -25.23 2.00
CA ALA A 166 -24.70 -26.39 1.48
C ALA A 166 -23.19 -26.23 1.61
N CYS A 167 -22.70 -26.18 2.84
CA CYS A 167 -21.32 -26.55 3.15
C CYS A 167 -21.27 -27.33 4.45
N ASN A 168 -22.14 -28.36 4.54
CA ASN A 168 -21.95 -29.46 5.44
C ASN A 168 -21.90 -30.70 4.56
N ALA A 169 -20.70 -31.25 4.36
CA ALA A 169 -20.45 -32.70 4.22
C ALA A 169 -18.98 -32.98 3.95
N GLN A 170 -18.35 -33.59 4.93
CA GLN A 170 -17.42 -34.71 4.77
C GLN A 170 -16.05 -34.37 4.14
N ALA A 171 -14.91 -34.60 4.73
CA ALA A 171 -14.38 -35.57 5.69
C ALA A 171 -13.03 -35.03 6.20
#